data_f86e701ba5a6e6d4184cd615faa3c7e4
#
_entry.id   f86e701ba5a6e6d4184cd615faa3c7e4
#
_cell.length_a   1.000
_cell.length_b   1.000
_cell.length_c   1.000
_cell.angle_alpha   90.00
_cell.angle_beta   90.00
_cell.angle_gamma   90.00
#
_symmetry.space_group_name_H-M   'P 1'
#
loop_
_entity.id
_entity.type
_entity.pdbx_description
1 polymer ?
#
loop_
_entity_poly.entity_id
_entity_poly.type
_entity_poly.pdbx_seq_one_letter_code
_entity_poly.pdbx_strand_id
1 'polypeptide(L)'
;DAGEGSLGFLPGSAWNEMRREALDKLLEKRSVVQPHAIHPFEMPVYPAHSVGHIPELAARFARTAQCPADSVEKLQWLVFPIAEADSIPAEWRGKTLLELPRVMFGKLEAKTAACLAALKDAGFAGAVVNNPAQLRYTDGWTLYGGLGLNITNPMSAARYTSLGLQGMLLQPETALTAMQAVAPGVP
;
A
#
# COMPACT_ATOMS: atom_id res chain seq x y z
N ASP A 1 -56.31 32.79 2.33
CA ASP A 1 -56.78 32.06 3.55
C ASP A 1 -56.11 30.70 3.59
N ALA A 2 -55.01 30.65 4.25
CA ALA A 2 -54.37 29.39 4.61
C ALA A 2 -55.17 28.81 5.80
N GLY A 3 -55.95 27.78 5.54
CA GLY A 3 -56.66 27.05 6.57
C GLY A 3 -55.72 26.54 7.61
N GLU A 4 -55.96 26.88 8.87
CA GLU A 4 -55.35 26.27 10.04
C GLU A 4 -55.64 24.77 10.01
N GLY A 5 -54.71 23.99 9.46
CA GLY A 5 -54.72 22.55 9.52
C GLY A 5 -54.48 22.14 10.94
N SER A 6 -55.49 21.64 11.63
CA SER A 6 -55.39 20.97 12.90
C SER A 6 -54.28 19.90 12.79
N LEU A 7 -53.19 20.08 13.53
CA LEU A 7 -52.18 19.07 13.66
C LEU A 7 -52.82 17.83 14.32
N GLY A 8 -53.29 16.88 13.49
CA GLY A 8 -53.88 15.65 13.95
C GLY A 8 -52.86 14.86 14.81
N PHE A 9 -53.29 14.41 15.98
CA PHE A 9 -52.51 13.55 16.82
C PHE A 9 -52.27 12.23 16.07
N LEU A 10 -51.00 11.92 15.81
CA LEU A 10 -50.60 10.63 15.23
C LEU A 10 -50.18 9.71 16.39
N PRO A 11 -50.81 8.53 16.52
CA PRO A 11 -50.38 7.53 17.49
C PRO A 11 -48.93 7.11 17.28
N GLY A 12 -48.20 6.79 18.36
CA GLY A 12 -46.81 6.35 18.28
C GLY A 12 -46.60 5.12 17.41
N SER A 13 -47.62 4.26 17.22
CA SER A 13 -47.64 3.15 16.30
C SER A 13 -47.55 3.63 14.83
N ALA A 14 -48.29 4.68 14.46
CA ALA A 14 -48.28 5.23 13.11
C ALA A 14 -46.91 5.83 12.75
N TRP A 15 -46.27 6.53 13.70
CA TRP A 15 -44.91 7.03 13.53
C TRP A 15 -43.89 5.89 13.30
N ASN A 16 -44.01 4.79 14.06
CA ASN A 16 -43.14 3.65 13.91
C ASN A 16 -43.36 2.94 12.57
N GLU A 17 -44.59 2.85 12.10
CA GLU A 17 -44.93 2.27 10.80
C GLU A 17 -44.35 3.10 9.66
N MET A 18 -44.56 4.42 9.67
CA MET A 18 -43.98 5.34 8.67
C MET A 18 -42.44 5.25 8.64
N ARG A 19 -41.81 5.14 9.81
CA ARG A 19 -40.35 5.00 9.90
C ARG A 19 -39.87 3.67 9.27
N ARG A 20 -40.56 2.57 9.55
CA ARG A 20 -40.23 1.26 8.96
C ARG A 20 -40.39 1.31 7.45
N GLU A 21 -41.54 1.80 6.97
CA GLU A 21 -41.77 1.95 5.52
C GLU A 21 -40.72 2.83 4.82
N ALA A 22 -40.33 3.93 5.43
CA ALA A 22 -39.28 4.81 4.89
C ALA A 22 -37.92 4.10 4.86
N LEU A 23 -37.58 3.33 5.89
CA LEU A 23 -36.33 2.55 5.93
C LEU A 23 -36.34 1.43 4.88
N ASP A 24 -37.46 0.71 4.72
CA ASP A 24 -37.59 -0.35 3.74
C ASP A 24 -37.46 0.19 2.32
N LYS A 25 -38.13 1.31 2.00
CA LYS A 25 -37.99 2.01 0.72
C LYS A 25 -36.55 2.50 0.47
N LEU A 26 -35.87 2.97 1.53
CA LEU A 26 -34.49 3.38 1.42
C LEU A 26 -33.56 2.19 1.14
N LEU A 27 -33.75 1.08 1.85
CA LEU A 27 -32.99 -0.14 1.65
C LEU A 27 -33.21 -0.70 0.24
N GLU A 28 -34.46 -0.75 -0.22
CA GLU A 28 -34.79 -1.17 -1.58
C GLU A 28 -34.05 -0.34 -2.62
N LYS A 29 -34.11 1.02 -2.52
CA LYS A 29 -33.40 1.91 -3.43
C LYS A 29 -31.88 1.75 -3.39
N ARG A 30 -31.32 1.49 -2.22
CA ARG A 30 -29.87 1.29 -2.05
C ARG A 30 -29.37 -0.09 -2.49
N SER A 31 -30.27 -1.09 -2.48
CA SER A 31 -29.93 -2.45 -2.93
C SER A 31 -30.03 -2.63 -4.44
N VAL A 32 -30.59 -1.65 -5.17
CA VAL A 32 -30.61 -1.69 -6.64
C VAL A 32 -29.18 -1.60 -7.16
N VAL A 33 -28.64 -2.73 -7.62
CA VAL A 33 -27.36 -2.78 -8.30
C VAL A 33 -27.55 -2.21 -9.70
N GLN A 34 -26.91 -1.07 -9.98
CA GLN A 34 -26.84 -0.55 -11.34
C GLN A 34 -25.96 -1.48 -12.17
N PRO A 35 -26.49 -2.09 -13.25
CA PRO A 35 -25.67 -2.91 -14.11
C PRO A 35 -24.59 -2.04 -14.76
N HIS A 36 -23.32 -2.40 -14.52
CA HIS A 36 -22.22 -1.76 -15.24
C HIS A 36 -22.10 -2.37 -16.64
N ALA A 37 -21.80 -1.54 -17.62
CA ALA A 37 -21.49 -2.02 -18.96
C ALA A 37 -20.23 -2.91 -18.87
N ILE A 38 -20.34 -4.14 -19.36
CA ILE A 38 -19.19 -5.05 -19.47
C ILE A 38 -18.50 -4.72 -20.79
N HIS A 39 -17.29 -4.20 -20.69
CA HIS A 39 -16.43 -3.96 -21.85
C HIS A 39 -15.46 -5.14 -22.02
N PRO A 40 -15.18 -5.56 -23.26
CA PRO A 40 -14.11 -6.51 -23.51
C PRO A 40 -12.81 -5.97 -22.92
N PHE A 41 -12.10 -6.80 -22.18
CA PHE A 41 -10.81 -6.47 -21.63
C PHE A 41 -9.76 -7.37 -22.26
N GLU A 42 -8.82 -6.77 -22.99
CA GLU A 42 -7.68 -7.48 -23.50
C GLU A 42 -6.58 -7.49 -22.45
N MET A 43 -6.14 -8.68 -22.07
CA MET A 43 -5.02 -8.83 -21.13
C MET A 43 -3.75 -8.26 -21.76
N PRO A 44 -3.07 -7.30 -21.11
CA PRO A 44 -1.81 -6.80 -21.64
C PRO A 44 -0.78 -7.94 -21.67
N VAL A 45 -0.04 -8.01 -22.78
CA VAL A 45 1.09 -8.93 -22.92
C VAL A 45 2.33 -8.22 -22.39
N TYR A 46 2.93 -8.76 -21.36
CA TYR A 46 4.17 -8.26 -20.79
C TYR A 46 5.35 -9.00 -21.45
N PRO A 47 6.34 -8.28 -21.99
CA PRO A 47 7.49 -8.93 -22.63
C PRO A 47 8.29 -9.72 -21.59
N ALA A 48 8.69 -10.92 -21.95
CA ALA A 48 9.62 -11.70 -21.14
C ALA A 48 11.01 -11.05 -21.22
N HIS A 49 11.56 -10.64 -20.09
CA HIS A 49 12.95 -10.21 -20.02
C HIS A 49 13.84 -11.42 -19.70
N SER A 50 14.90 -11.61 -20.46
CA SER A 50 15.95 -12.55 -20.10
C SER A 50 16.75 -11.95 -18.95
N VAL A 51 16.61 -12.52 -17.77
CA VAL A 51 17.35 -12.06 -16.59
C VAL A 51 18.73 -12.73 -16.61
N GLY A 52 19.74 -11.99 -17.09
CA GLY A 52 21.14 -12.39 -16.98
C GLY A 52 21.84 -11.80 -15.75
N HIS A 53 21.10 -11.50 -14.68
CA HIS A 53 21.67 -10.87 -13.49
C HIS A 53 22.11 -11.89 -12.43
N ILE A 54 23.27 -11.64 -11.85
CA ILE A 54 23.69 -12.33 -10.62
C ILE A 54 22.73 -11.85 -9.53
N PRO A 55 22.10 -12.79 -8.78
CA PRO A 55 21.22 -12.41 -7.69
C PRO A 55 21.94 -11.56 -6.65
N GLU A 56 21.39 -10.42 -6.33
CA GLU A 56 21.84 -9.56 -5.24
C GLU A 56 21.13 -9.93 -3.94
N LEU A 57 21.82 -9.81 -2.83
CA LEU A 57 21.28 -10.16 -1.53
C LEU A 57 20.78 -8.92 -0.80
N ALA A 58 19.53 -8.99 -0.34
CA ALA A 58 18.95 -8.03 0.58
C ALA A 58 18.59 -8.72 1.90
N ALA A 59 18.79 -8.07 3.03
CA ALA A 59 18.39 -8.59 4.32
C ALA A 59 17.54 -7.60 5.11
N ARG A 60 16.47 -8.12 5.70
CA ARG A 60 15.58 -7.35 6.58
C ARG A 60 15.84 -7.72 8.04
N PHE A 61 16.08 -6.70 8.85
CA PHE A 61 16.28 -6.82 10.29
C PHE A 61 15.18 -6.05 11.03
N ALA A 62 14.73 -6.59 12.15
CA ALA A 62 13.77 -5.91 13.01
C ALA A 62 14.41 -4.79 13.85
N ARG A 63 15.71 -4.92 14.15
CA ARG A 63 16.51 -3.95 14.91
C ARG A 63 17.92 -3.85 14.34
N THR A 64 18.50 -2.68 14.42
CA THR A 64 19.88 -2.42 13.96
C THR A 64 20.89 -3.34 14.63
N ALA A 65 20.75 -3.61 15.93
CA ALA A 65 21.63 -4.50 16.69
C ALA A 65 21.63 -5.96 16.21
N GLN A 66 20.68 -6.38 15.36
CA GLN A 66 20.65 -7.73 14.79
C GLN A 66 21.50 -7.89 13.53
N CYS A 67 21.94 -6.78 12.94
CA CYS A 67 22.74 -6.80 11.73
C CYS A 67 24.23 -6.98 12.10
N PRO A 68 24.87 -8.10 11.69
CA PRO A 68 26.30 -8.26 11.88
C PRO A 68 27.07 -7.28 10.99
N ALA A 69 27.98 -6.51 11.54
CA ALA A 69 28.70 -5.47 10.81
C ALA A 69 29.50 -6.00 9.61
N ASP A 70 30.05 -7.21 9.74
CA ASP A 70 30.81 -7.92 8.69
C ASP A 70 29.93 -8.42 7.52
N SER A 71 28.61 -8.42 7.69
CA SER A 71 27.65 -8.82 6.67
C SER A 71 27.18 -7.65 5.79
N VAL A 72 27.38 -6.42 6.22
CA VAL A 72 26.88 -5.22 5.52
C VAL A 72 27.46 -5.08 4.11
N GLU A 73 28.74 -5.38 3.93
CA GLU A 73 29.41 -5.29 2.63
C GLU A 73 28.91 -6.32 1.63
N LYS A 74 28.43 -7.48 2.12
CA LYS A 74 27.93 -8.60 1.29
C LYS A 74 26.50 -8.39 0.82
N LEU A 75 25.79 -7.42 1.40
CA LEU A 75 24.40 -7.13 1.10
C LEU A 75 24.30 -5.92 0.19
N GLN A 76 23.44 -6.02 -0.82
CA GLN A 76 23.07 -4.89 -1.67
C GLN A 76 22.18 -3.92 -0.88
N TRP A 77 21.19 -4.46 -0.19
CA TRP A 77 20.26 -3.68 0.59
C TRP A 77 20.11 -4.20 2.02
N LEU A 78 20.07 -3.24 2.95
CA LEU A 78 19.63 -3.42 4.32
C LEU A 78 18.21 -2.87 4.44
N VAL A 79 17.30 -3.62 5.04
CA VAL A 79 15.93 -3.14 5.25
C VAL A 79 15.66 -3.09 6.75
N PHE A 80 15.36 -1.89 7.27
CA PHE A 80 15.02 -1.66 8.67
C PHE A 80 13.68 -0.93 8.79
N PRO A 81 12.89 -1.21 9.84
CA PRO A 81 11.74 -0.37 10.16
C PRO A 81 12.15 1.09 10.32
N ILE A 82 11.32 2.02 9.83
CA ILE A 82 11.60 3.47 9.96
C ILE A 82 11.80 3.91 11.41
N ALA A 83 11.24 3.17 12.38
CA ALA A 83 11.44 3.43 13.80
C ALA A 83 12.87 3.21 14.29
N GLU A 84 13.70 2.49 13.53
CA GLU A 84 15.10 2.24 13.81
C GLU A 84 16.05 3.30 13.21
N ALA A 85 15.54 4.27 12.44
CA ALA A 85 16.34 5.19 11.64
C ALA A 85 17.45 5.91 12.44
N ASP A 86 17.16 6.31 13.66
CA ASP A 86 18.14 6.99 14.54
C ASP A 86 19.26 6.07 15.03
N SER A 87 19.02 4.75 15.05
CA SER A 87 19.99 3.74 15.48
C SER A 87 20.90 3.26 14.35
N ILE A 88 20.60 3.61 13.10
CA ILE A 88 21.33 3.14 11.92
C ILE A 88 22.59 3.98 11.73
N PRO A 89 23.80 3.34 11.72
CA PRO A 89 25.06 4.02 11.45
C PRO A 89 25.04 4.83 10.15
N ALA A 90 25.68 6.00 10.14
CA ALA A 90 25.69 6.86 8.97
C ALA A 90 26.26 6.19 7.72
N GLU A 91 27.30 5.38 7.90
CA GLU A 91 27.95 4.61 6.83
C GLU A 91 27.08 3.49 6.23
N TRP A 92 26.00 3.08 6.89
CA TRP A 92 25.07 2.07 6.37
C TRP A 92 23.90 2.69 5.60
N ARG A 93 23.63 3.97 5.80
CA ARG A 93 22.40 4.64 5.27
C ARG A 93 22.30 4.56 3.75
N GLY A 94 23.43 4.70 3.03
CA GLY A 94 23.46 4.60 1.57
C GLY A 94 23.08 3.24 0.99
N LYS A 95 23.01 2.19 1.83
CA LYS A 95 22.51 0.85 1.50
C LYS A 95 21.21 0.50 2.23
N THR A 96 20.65 1.44 2.99
CA THR A 96 19.49 1.16 3.83
C THR A 96 18.19 1.69 3.22
N LEU A 97 17.22 0.80 3.14
CA LEU A 97 15.83 1.10 2.83
C LEU A 97 15.02 1.14 4.13
N LEU A 98 14.31 2.23 4.36
CA LEU A 98 13.45 2.40 5.54
C LEU A 98 12.07 1.80 5.29
N GLU A 99 11.75 0.72 5.98
CA GLU A 99 10.45 0.06 5.84
C GLU A 99 9.37 0.80 6.62
N LEU A 100 8.30 1.18 5.91
CA LEU A 100 7.13 1.81 6.51
C LEU A 100 6.19 0.76 7.13
N PRO A 101 5.49 1.10 8.23
CA PRO A 101 4.53 0.19 8.86
C PRO A 101 3.45 -0.25 7.87
N ARG A 102 3.07 -1.54 7.88
CA ARG A 102 1.97 -2.05 7.03
C ARG A 102 0.64 -1.37 7.34
N VAL A 103 0.39 -1.13 8.61
CA VAL A 103 -0.85 -0.56 9.11
C VAL A 103 -0.53 0.80 9.71
N MET A 104 -1.14 1.83 9.17
CA MET A 104 -0.96 3.21 9.60
C MET A 104 -2.32 3.91 9.68
N PHE A 105 -2.70 4.36 10.87
CA PHE A 105 -3.84 5.23 11.04
C PHE A 105 -3.71 6.12 12.29
N GLY A 106 -4.45 7.20 12.30
CA GLY A 106 -4.45 8.16 13.38
C GLY A 106 -3.08 8.79 13.62
N LYS A 107 -2.63 8.79 14.86
CA LYS A 107 -1.36 9.41 15.27
C LYS A 107 -0.13 8.77 14.61
N LEU A 108 -0.19 7.46 14.28
CA LEU A 108 0.94 6.77 13.65
C LEU A 108 1.18 7.26 12.22
N GLU A 109 0.12 7.55 11.48
CA GLU A 109 0.21 8.11 10.13
C GLU A 109 0.96 9.44 10.13
N ALA A 110 0.50 10.40 10.94
CA ALA A 110 1.13 11.72 11.07
C ALA A 110 2.59 11.63 11.55
N LYS A 111 2.87 10.74 12.52
CA LYS A 111 4.23 10.51 13.02
C LYS A 111 5.15 9.96 11.92
N THR A 112 4.70 8.98 11.16
CA THR A 112 5.49 8.38 10.09
C THR A 112 5.77 9.38 8.97
N ALA A 113 4.77 10.16 8.56
CA ALA A 113 4.93 11.20 7.55
C ALA A 113 5.95 12.27 8.00
N ALA A 114 5.85 12.73 9.25
CA ALA A 114 6.81 13.69 9.82
C ALA A 114 8.23 13.11 9.90
N CYS A 115 8.37 11.84 10.28
CA CYS A 115 9.66 11.16 10.33
C CYS A 115 10.28 11.06 8.93
N LEU A 116 9.52 10.65 7.91
CA LEU A 116 9.99 10.62 6.51
C LEU A 116 10.47 12.00 6.03
N ALA A 117 9.70 13.04 6.32
CA ALA A 117 10.09 14.41 5.96
C ALA A 117 11.40 14.83 6.62
N ALA A 118 11.61 14.49 7.90
CA ALA A 118 12.84 14.80 8.63
C ALA A 118 14.05 13.99 8.14
N LEU A 119 13.85 12.79 7.60
CA LEU A 119 14.92 11.89 7.15
C LEU A 119 15.24 12.01 5.66
N LYS A 120 14.53 12.84 4.91
CA LYS A 120 14.66 12.94 3.45
C LYS A 120 16.10 13.14 2.98
N ASP A 121 16.86 13.97 3.67
CA ASP A 121 18.25 14.31 3.32
C ASP A 121 19.29 13.61 4.23
N ALA A 122 18.87 12.61 4.98
CA ALA A 122 19.73 11.90 5.93
C ALA A 122 20.63 10.82 5.28
N GLY A 123 20.60 10.69 3.94
CA GLY A 123 21.46 9.78 3.19
C GLY A 123 20.97 8.35 3.06
N PHE A 124 19.69 8.06 3.40
CA PHE A 124 19.10 6.75 3.18
C PHE A 124 18.89 6.46 1.70
N ALA A 125 19.08 5.19 1.30
CA ALA A 125 18.94 4.77 -0.09
C ALA A 125 17.50 4.83 -0.61
N GLY A 126 16.51 4.70 0.26
CA GLY A 126 15.11 4.77 -0.12
C GLY A 126 14.15 4.33 0.99
N ALA A 127 12.89 4.16 0.61
CA ALA A 127 11.84 3.70 1.51
C ALA A 127 11.07 2.51 0.91
N VAL A 128 10.68 1.57 1.78
CA VAL A 128 9.83 0.43 1.42
C VAL A 128 8.39 0.74 1.83
N VAL A 129 7.50 0.85 0.84
CA VAL A 129 6.09 1.12 1.04
C VAL A 129 5.30 -0.19 1.12
N ASN A 130 4.44 -0.30 2.12
CA ASN A 130 3.62 -1.48 2.39
C ASN A 130 2.11 -1.24 2.20
N ASN A 131 1.73 0.00 1.86
CA ASN A 131 0.35 0.40 1.65
C ASN A 131 0.30 1.50 0.59
N PRO A 132 -0.58 1.43 -0.43
CA PRO A 132 -0.68 2.45 -1.48
C PRO A 132 -0.89 3.87 -0.95
N ALA A 133 -1.58 4.04 0.19
CA ALA A 133 -1.79 5.35 0.79
C ALA A 133 -0.48 6.03 1.24
N GLN A 134 0.60 5.27 1.42
CA GLN A 134 1.91 5.81 1.82
C GLN A 134 2.57 6.63 0.73
N LEU A 135 2.20 6.42 -0.53
CA LEU A 135 2.70 7.22 -1.66
C LEU A 135 2.41 8.71 -1.52
N ARG A 136 1.43 9.08 -0.68
CA ARG A 136 1.07 10.50 -0.44
C ARG A 136 2.15 11.31 0.30
N TYR A 137 3.03 10.65 1.05
CA TYR A 137 4.06 11.31 1.87
C TYR A 137 5.48 10.86 1.58
N THR A 138 5.69 10.20 0.45
CA THR A 138 7.00 9.70 0.04
C THR A 138 7.59 10.51 -1.11
N ASP A 139 7.12 11.73 -1.32
CA ASP A 139 7.63 12.61 -2.37
C ASP A 139 9.13 12.85 -2.22
N GLY A 140 9.86 12.64 -3.33
CA GLY A 140 11.32 12.76 -3.39
C GLY A 140 12.10 11.61 -2.76
N TRP A 141 11.44 10.50 -2.41
CA TRP A 141 12.09 9.25 -1.99
C TRP A 141 12.22 8.27 -3.15
N THR A 142 13.31 7.52 -3.17
CA THR A 142 13.39 6.30 -3.99
C THR A 142 12.54 5.23 -3.34
N LEU A 143 11.57 4.65 -4.08
CA LEU A 143 10.54 3.80 -3.50
C LEU A 143 10.67 2.35 -3.95
N TYR A 144 10.47 1.46 -2.99
CA TYR A 144 10.39 0.02 -3.19
C TYR A 144 9.10 -0.53 -2.60
N GLY A 145 8.51 -1.51 -3.25
CA GLY A 145 7.30 -2.17 -2.78
C GLY A 145 7.60 -3.29 -1.80
N GLY A 146 6.99 -3.25 -0.62
CA GLY A 146 7.10 -4.30 0.39
C GLY A 146 5.98 -5.35 0.29
N LEU A 147 6.04 -6.36 1.16
CA LEU A 147 5.06 -7.45 1.23
C LEU A 147 3.61 -6.98 1.40
N GLY A 148 3.41 -5.82 2.04
CA GLY A 148 2.08 -5.27 2.27
C GLY A 148 1.34 -4.85 1.01
N LEU A 149 2.02 -4.69 -0.13
CA LEU A 149 1.40 -4.39 -1.42
C LEU A 149 0.78 -5.63 -2.09
N ASN A 150 1.08 -6.82 -1.59
CA ASN A 150 0.49 -8.09 -2.05
C ASN A 150 0.62 -8.32 -3.56
N ILE A 151 1.81 -8.16 -4.09
CA ILE A 151 2.07 -8.26 -5.53
C ILE A 151 2.21 -9.72 -5.93
N THR A 152 1.27 -10.20 -6.74
CA THR A 152 1.16 -11.61 -7.15
C THR A 152 1.00 -11.80 -8.67
N ASN A 153 0.89 -10.71 -9.43
CA ASN A 153 0.66 -10.79 -10.87
C ASN A 153 1.28 -9.60 -11.63
N PRO A 154 1.53 -9.74 -12.95
CA PRO A 154 2.16 -8.70 -13.76
C PRO A 154 1.42 -7.36 -13.79
N MET A 155 0.09 -7.38 -13.72
CA MET A 155 -0.71 -6.14 -13.77
C MET A 155 -0.48 -5.28 -12.54
N SER A 156 -0.49 -5.89 -11.34
CA SER A 156 -0.18 -5.17 -10.10
C SER A 156 1.26 -4.66 -10.09
N ALA A 157 2.21 -5.47 -10.55
CA ALA A 157 3.61 -5.06 -10.68
C ALA A 157 3.75 -3.85 -11.60
N ALA A 158 3.22 -3.92 -12.84
CA ALA A 158 3.25 -2.82 -13.79
C ALA A 158 2.57 -1.55 -13.26
N ARG A 159 1.45 -1.71 -12.52
CA ARG A 159 0.78 -0.57 -11.88
C ARG A 159 1.68 0.11 -10.87
N TYR A 160 2.33 -0.63 -9.98
CA TYR A 160 3.23 -0.03 -8.99
C TYR A 160 4.49 0.56 -9.62
N THR A 161 5.06 -0.05 -10.66
CA THR A 161 6.13 0.55 -11.45
C THR A 161 5.69 1.89 -12.05
N SER A 162 4.49 1.97 -12.62
CA SER A 162 3.95 3.24 -13.15
C SER A 162 3.70 4.31 -12.08
N LEU A 163 3.63 3.92 -10.81
CA LEU A 163 3.55 4.82 -9.66
C LEU A 163 4.93 5.21 -9.10
N GLY A 164 6.02 4.79 -9.76
CA GLY A 164 7.38 5.21 -9.44
C GLY A 164 8.17 4.25 -8.55
N LEU A 165 7.68 3.05 -8.28
CA LEU A 165 8.45 2.05 -7.54
C LEU A 165 9.58 1.48 -8.42
N GLN A 166 10.80 1.48 -7.88
CA GLN A 166 12.00 1.00 -8.57
C GLN A 166 12.18 -0.52 -8.49
N GLY A 167 11.58 -1.14 -7.52
CA GLY A 167 11.58 -2.58 -7.32
C GLY A 167 10.50 -2.97 -6.34
N MET A 168 10.19 -4.25 -6.23
CA MET A 168 9.13 -4.70 -5.34
C MET A 168 9.31 -6.14 -4.90
N LEU A 169 8.84 -6.41 -3.69
CA LEU A 169 8.85 -7.74 -3.11
C LEU A 169 7.58 -8.49 -3.53
N LEU A 170 7.77 -9.62 -4.21
CA LEU A 170 6.66 -10.50 -4.57
C LEU A 170 6.17 -11.28 -3.34
N GLN A 171 4.90 -11.63 -3.31
CA GLN A 171 4.35 -12.45 -2.25
C GLN A 171 5.00 -13.84 -2.23
N PRO A 172 5.56 -14.28 -1.10
CA PRO A 172 6.25 -15.58 -0.99
C PRO A 172 5.31 -16.78 -1.20
N GLU A 173 3.99 -16.58 -1.07
CA GLU A 173 2.98 -17.60 -1.34
C GLU A 173 2.70 -17.78 -2.85
N THR A 174 3.26 -16.91 -3.70
CA THR A 174 3.09 -16.99 -5.15
C THR A 174 3.90 -18.16 -5.70
N ALA A 175 3.29 -18.98 -6.54
CA ALA A 175 3.99 -20.08 -7.21
C ALA A 175 5.17 -19.55 -8.07
N LEU A 176 6.26 -20.30 -8.13
CA LEU A 176 7.47 -19.89 -8.86
C LEU A 176 7.18 -19.52 -10.34
N THR A 177 6.32 -20.27 -11.00
CA THR A 177 5.89 -19.98 -12.38
C THR A 177 5.18 -18.63 -12.52
N ALA A 178 4.36 -18.27 -11.51
CA ALA A 178 3.70 -16.99 -11.50
C ALA A 178 4.70 -15.85 -11.14
N MET A 179 5.66 -16.10 -10.26
CA MET A 179 6.74 -15.15 -9.99
C MET A 179 7.56 -14.85 -11.24
N GLN A 180 7.91 -15.91 -12.02
CA GLN A 180 8.60 -15.76 -13.29
C GLN A 180 7.80 -14.96 -14.32
N ALA A 181 6.48 -15.05 -14.31
CA ALA A 181 5.62 -14.24 -15.17
C ALA A 181 5.55 -12.77 -14.74
N VAL A 182 5.76 -12.46 -13.46
CA VAL A 182 5.80 -11.08 -12.94
C VAL A 182 7.13 -10.41 -13.21
N ALA A 183 8.24 -11.15 -13.08
CA ALA A 183 9.60 -10.63 -13.19
C ALA A 183 9.92 -9.88 -14.50
N PRO A 184 9.36 -10.24 -15.69
CA PRO A 184 9.63 -9.52 -16.92
C PRO A 184 9.18 -8.06 -16.95
N GLY A 185 8.30 -7.64 -16.08
CA GLY A 185 7.75 -6.29 -16.05
C GLY A 185 8.32 -5.37 -14.96
N VAL A 186 9.31 -5.85 -14.21
CA VAL A 186 9.90 -5.13 -13.07
C VAL A 186 11.39 -4.99 -13.30
N PRO A 187 11.93 -3.76 -13.25
CA PRO A 187 13.36 -3.54 -13.30
C PRO A 187 14.05 -4.16 -12.09
#